data_01614d7308b1d2415d8376fba63847dd
#
_entry.id   01614d7308b1d2415d8376fba63847dd
#
_cell.length_a   1.000
_cell.length_b   1.000
_cell.length_c   1.000
_cell.angle_alpha   90.00
_cell.angle_beta   90.00
_cell.angle_gamma   90.00
#
_symmetry.space_group_name_H-M   'P 1'
#
loop_
_entity.id
_entity.type
_entity.pdbx_description
1 polymer ?
#
loop_
_entity_poly.entity_id
_entity_poly.type
_entity_poly.pdbx_seq_one_letter_code
_entity_poly.pdbx_strand_id
1 'polypeptide(L)'
;MEELLLIRQPSVAYADQIAEYRKEFLEYGGSMDGTGPLRRIEDPHEYIRYCQECEDPARVPAHLVPATQFLLVRKNDDKLLGMLQVRHYFNDYLEKYAGHIGYSIRPSERRKGYAKKMLKMALPYCREIGLEKVLILCVDGNTGSEKTILANGGIYESTVHEPDRNVDLKRYWISL
;
A
#
# COMPACT_ATOMS: atom_id res chain seq x y z
N MET A 1 -15.61 11.43 17.15
CA MET A 1 -15.08 10.27 16.37
C MET A 1 -14.09 10.81 15.36
N GLU A 2 -12.93 10.18 15.27
CA GLU A 2 -11.90 10.59 14.32
C GLU A 2 -12.33 10.28 12.89
N GLU A 3 -12.33 11.28 12.03
CA GLU A 3 -12.69 11.14 10.63
C GLU A 3 -11.45 10.94 9.77
N LEU A 4 -11.49 9.90 8.94
CA LEU A 4 -10.41 9.53 8.02
C LEU A 4 -10.85 9.70 6.57
N LEU A 5 -9.92 10.15 5.74
CA LEU A 5 -10.09 10.25 4.28
C LEU A 5 -9.09 9.31 3.60
N LEU A 6 -9.57 8.57 2.62
CA LEU A 6 -8.71 7.83 1.69
C LEU A 6 -8.67 8.62 0.37
N ILE A 7 -7.54 9.26 0.13
CA ILE A 7 -7.35 10.14 -1.03
C ILE A 7 -6.69 9.34 -2.15
N ARG A 8 -7.39 9.27 -3.28
CA ARG A 8 -6.85 8.65 -4.49
C ARG A 8 -5.88 9.60 -5.17
N GLN A 9 -4.72 9.12 -5.48
CA GLN A 9 -3.59 9.82 -6.05
C GLN A 9 -3.03 10.95 -5.17
N PRO A 10 -1.71 10.92 -4.90
CA PRO A 10 -1.04 12.03 -4.22
C PRO A 10 -1.11 13.31 -5.08
N SER A 11 -1.33 14.43 -4.43
CA SER A 11 -1.28 15.76 -5.06
C SER A 11 -0.21 16.63 -4.43
N VAL A 12 0.10 17.75 -5.08
CA VAL A 12 1.08 18.74 -4.58
C VAL A 12 0.73 19.25 -3.18
N ALA A 13 -0.55 19.27 -2.82
CA ALA A 13 -1.00 19.66 -1.48
C ALA A 13 -0.38 18.79 -0.37
N TYR A 14 0.00 17.54 -0.67
CA TYR A 14 0.61 16.62 0.29
C TYR A 14 2.13 16.44 0.10
N ALA A 15 2.77 17.23 -0.75
CA ALA A 15 4.20 17.08 -1.06
C ALA A 15 5.08 17.10 0.21
N ASP A 16 4.89 18.06 1.09
CA ASP A 16 5.67 18.17 2.32
C ASP A 16 5.44 16.98 3.26
N GLN A 17 4.18 16.55 3.40
CA GLN A 17 3.85 15.41 4.23
C GLN A 17 4.36 14.08 3.67
N ILE A 18 4.44 13.92 2.35
CA ILE A 18 5.05 12.76 1.70
C ILE A 18 6.55 12.73 1.98
N ALA A 19 7.22 13.87 1.90
CA ALA A 19 8.64 13.99 2.26
C ALA A 19 8.89 13.64 3.74
N GLU A 20 8.05 14.12 4.65
CA GLU A 20 8.10 13.77 6.08
C GLU A 20 7.83 12.29 6.33
N TYR A 21 6.87 11.69 5.63
CA TYR A 21 6.56 10.25 5.69
C TYR A 21 7.80 9.41 5.32
N ARG A 22 8.42 9.75 4.19
CA ARG A 22 9.67 9.11 3.76
C ARG A 22 10.77 9.25 4.81
N LYS A 23 11.01 10.46 5.31
CA LYS A 23 12.04 10.74 6.31
C LYS A 23 11.84 9.92 7.57
N GLU A 24 10.62 9.87 8.10
CA GLU A 24 10.29 9.10 9.30
C GLU A 24 10.59 7.60 9.13
N PHE A 25 10.28 7.01 7.97
CA PHE A 25 10.63 5.62 7.69
C PHE A 25 12.13 5.39 7.56
N LEU A 26 12.87 6.30 6.94
CA LEU A 26 14.32 6.19 6.82
C LEU A 26 15.01 6.27 8.19
N GLU A 27 14.49 7.07 9.10
CA GLU A 27 15.00 7.20 10.48
C GLU A 27 14.62 5.99 11.35
N TYR A 28 13.39 5.50 11.22
CA TYR A 28 12.87 4.37 11.99
C TYR A 28 13.45 3.02 11.53
N GLY A 29 13.70 2.87 10.23
CA GLY A 29 14.05 1.60 9.58
C GLY A 29 12.83 0.78 9.18
N GLY A 30 13.08 -0.37 8.56
CA GLY A 30 12.04 -1.26 8.06
C GLY A 30 11.55 -0.92 6.66
N SER A 31 10.54 -1.67 6.19
CA SER A 31 10.01 -1.52 4.84
C SER A 31 8.96 -0.40 4.76
N MET A 32 8.90 0.20 3.59
CA MET A 32 7.95 1.26 3.23
C MET A 32 6.95 0.71 2.22
N ASP A 33 6.24 -0.35 2.61
CA ASP A 33 5.34 -1.07 1.72
C ASP A 33 4.18 -0.18 1.25
N GLY A 34 3.70 -0.43 0.04
CA GLY A 34 2.57 0.30 -0.53
C GLY A 34 2.87 1.73 -0.95
N THR A 35 4.14 2.07 -1.12
CA THR A 35 4.58 3.41 -1.53
C THR A 35 5.29 3.44 -2.89
N GLY A 36 5.37 2.28 -3.58
CA GLY A 36 6.17 2.18 -4.80
C GLY A 36 7.64 2.58 -4.57
N PRO A 37 8.22 3.46 -5.40
CA PRO A 37 9.62 3.83 -5.30
C PRO A 37 9.93 4.98 -4.32
N LEU A 38 9.01 5.35 -3.41
CA LEU A 38 9.20 6.51 -2.53
C LEU A 38 10.54 6.50 -1.77
N ARG A 39 11.01 5.31 -1.36
CA ARG A 39 12.31 5.19 -0.69
C ARG A 39 13.47 5.74 -1.53
N ARG A 40 13.39 5.61 -2.86
CA ARG A 40 14.44 6.01 -3.81
C ARG A 40 14.24 7.39 -4.42
N ILE A 41 13.01 7.91 -4.38
CA ILE A 41 12.68 9.23 -4.92
C ILE A 41 12.60 10.22 -3.75
N GLU A 42 13.61 11.09 -3.65
CA GLU A 42 13.69 12.09 -2.58
C GLU A 42 12.76 13.28 -2.82
N ASP A 43 12.65 13.74 -4.07
CA ASP A 43 11.76 14.85 -4.43
C ASP A 43 10.29 14.39 -4.43
N PRO A 44 9.46 14.91 -3.52
CA PRO A 44 8.04 14.53 -3.45
C PRO A 44 7.26 14.91 -4.72
N HIS A 45 7.66 15.95 -5.44
CA HIS A 45 7.02 16.35 -6.70
C HIS A 45 7.30 15.34 -7.81
N GLU A 46 8.52 14.81 -7.89
CA GLU A 46 8.87 13.73 -8.80
C GLU A 46 8.07 12.45 -8.45
N TYR A 47 7.97 12.12 -7.18
CA TYR A 47 7.18 10.99 -6.72
C TYR A 47 5.69 11.12 -7.08
N ILE A 48 5.11 12.30 -6.90
CA ILE A 48 3.72 12.57 -7.26
C ILE A 48 3.48 12.37 -8.77
N ARG A 49 4.37 12.88 -9.61
CA ARG A 49 4.30 12.66 -11.07
C ARG A 49 4.39 11.17 -11.41
N TYR A 50 5.33 10.46 -10.78
CA TYR A 50 5.46 9.01 -10.94
C TYR A 50 4.16 8.27 -10.62
N CYS A 51 3.50 8.59 -9.50
CA CYS A 51 2.23 7.98 -9.13
C CYS A 51 1.12 8.23 -10.18
N GLN A 52 1.05 9.44 -10.70
CA GLN A 52 0.08 9.80 -11.75
C GLN A 52 0.33 9.03 -13.06
N GLU A 53 1.58 8.87 -13.45
CA GLU A 53 1.97 8.09 -14.63
C GLU A 53 1.71 6.59 -14.45
N CYS A 54 1.97 6.05 -13.28
CA CYS A 54 1.75 4.64 -13.00
C CYS A 54 0.28 4.22 -13.00
N GLU A 55 -0.65 5.14 -12.84
CA GLU A 55 -2.08 4.82 -12.94
C GLU A 55 -2.55 4.67 -14.39
N ASP A 56 -1.84 5.26 -15.34
CA ASP A 56 -2.17 5.22 -16.76
C ASP A 56 -1.50 4.02 -17.45
N PRO A 57 -2.28 3.06 -18.01
CA PRO A 57 -1.73 1.91 -18.72
C PRO A 57 -0.81 2.28 -19.89
N ALA A 58 -1.01 3.45 -20.50
CA ALA A 58 -0.19 3.92 -21.62
C ALA A 58 1.16 4.50 -21.19
N ARG A 59 1.31 4.87 -19.92
CA ARG A 59 2.48 5.58 -19.39
C ARG A 59 3.26 4.78 -18.35
N VAL A 60 2.67 3.75 -17.77
CA VAL A 60 3.35 2.89 -16.81
C VAL A 60 4.58 2.23 -17.46
N PRO A 61 5.73 2.14 -16.77
CA PRO A 61 6.90 1.43 -17.29
C PRO A 61 6.57 -0.02 -17.68
N ALA A 62 7.15 -0.49 -18.79
CA ALA A 62 6.83 -1.78 -19.41
C ALA A 62 6.97 -3.01 -18.49
N HIS A 63 7.85 -2.93 -17.48
CA HIS A 63 8.09 -4.01 -16.51
C HIS A 63 7.14 -3.95 -15.30
N LEU A 64 6.30 -2.93 -15.22
CA LEU A 64 5.32 -2.74 -14.15
C LEU A 64 3.89 -2.90 -14.70
N VAL A 65 2.96 -3.01 -13.77
CA VAL A 65 1.53 -2.97 -14.07
C VAL A 65 0.95 -1.64 -13.59
N PRO A 66 -0.16 -1.17 -14.17
CA PRO A 66 -0.85 0.00 -13.64
C PRO A 66 -1.21 -0.17 -12.17
N ALA A 67 -1.01 0.89 -11.41
CA ALA A 67 -1.28 0.90 -9.98
C ALA A 67 -1.79 2.26 -9.54
N THR A 68 -2.71 2.26 -8.57
CA THR A 68 -3.26 3.45 -7.95
C THR A 68 -2.69 3.63 -6.56
N GLN A 69 -2.15 4.81 -6.29
CA GLN A 69 -1.61 5.18 -4.99
C GLN A 69 -2.66 5.92 -4.17
N PHE A 70 -2.88 5.47 -2.94
CA PHE A 70 -3.77 6.10 -1.98
C PHE A 70 -3.00 6.68 -0.79
N LEU A 71 -3.52 7.78 -0.25
CA LEU A 71 -3.09 8.39 0.99
C LEU A 71 -4.21 8.26 2.02
N LEU A 72 -3.90 7.78 3.22
CA LEU A 72 -4.81 7.85 4.37
C LEU A 72 -4.50 9.11 5.17
N VAL A 73 -5.49 9.99 5.29
CA VAL A 73 -5.34 11.28 5.97
C VAL A 73 -6.33 11.39 7.12
N ARG A 74 -5.87 11.89 8.25
CA ARG A 74 -6.72 12.25 9.37
C ARG A 74 -7.27 13.66 9.15
N LYS A 75 -8.59 13.78 9.06
CA LYS A 75 -9.25 15.02 8.65
C LYS A 75 -9.05 16.19 9.62
N ASN A 76 -8.97 15.89 10.92
CA ASN A 76 -8.93 16.93 11.96
C ASN A 76 -7.68 17.83 11.89
N ASP A 77 -6.56 17.26 11.48
CA ASP A 77 -5.26 17.96 11.40
C ASP A 77 -4.60 17.80 10.04
N ASP A 78 -5.33 17.27 9.08
CA ASP A 78 -4.89 17.01 7.70
C ASP A 78 -3.57 16.21 7.62
N LYS A 79 -3.36 15.30 8.60
CA LYS A 79 -2.13 14.55 8.73
C LYS A 79 -2.13 13.26 7.91
N LEU A 80 -1.10 13.08 7.10
CA LEU A 80 -0.84 11.82 6.37
C LEU A 80 -0.43 10.71 7.35
N LEU A 81 -1.25 9.68 7.46
CA LEU A 81 -1.09 8.57 8.40
C LEU A 81 -0.51 7.32 7.76
N GLY A 82 -0.91 7.04 6.52
CA GLY A 82 -0.55 5.82 5.83
C GLY A 82 -0.64 5.94 4.33
N MET A 83 -0.05 4.99 3.64
CA MET A 83 -0.07 4.88 2.19
C MET A 83 -0.43 3.47 1.78
N LEU A 84 -1.21 3.34 0.71
CA LEU A 84 -1.65 2.06 0.16
C LEU A 84 -1.62 2.12 -1.36
N GLN A 85 -1.11 1.06 -1.99
CA GLN A 85 -1.09 0.93 -3.43
C GLN A 85 -1.94 -0.26 -3.86
N VAL A 86 -2.79 -0.06 -4.86
CA VAL A 86 -3.56 -1.11 -5.53
C VAL A 86 -3.00 -1.34 -6.92
N ARG A 87 -2.47 -2.54 -7.20
CA ARG A 87 -2.06 -2.99 -8.53
C ARG A 87 -3.27 -3.53 -9.25
N HIS A 88 -3.49 -3.09 -10.49
CA HIS A 88 -4.75 -3.36 -11.20
C HIS A 88 -4.87 -4.81 -11.69
N TYR A 89 -3.74 -5.47 -11.95
CA TYR A 89 -3.64 -6.88 -12.33
C TYR A 89 -2.26 -7.43 -11.99
N PHE A 90 -2.00 -8.70 -12.28
CA PHE A 90 -0.73 -9.34 -12.00
C PHE A 90 0.23 -9.36 -13.19
N ASN A 91 1.52 -9.24 -12.89
CA ASN A 91 2.60 -9.89 -13.61
C ASN A 91 3.06 -11.11 -12.78
N ASP A 92 4.07 -11.84 -13.26
CA ASP A 92 4.55 -13.07 -12.60
C ASP A 92 5.03 -12.81 -11.16
N TYR A 93 5.74 -11.73 -10.94
CA TYR A 93 6.26 -11.37 -9.61
C TYR A 93 5.13 -11.03 -8.63
N LEU A 94 4.19 -10.20 -9.05
CA LEU A 94 3.05 -9.79 -8.23
C LEU A 94 2.17 -10.96 -7.83
N GLU A 95 1.91 -11.86 -8.76
CA GLU A 95 1.11 -13.06 -8.50
C GLU A 95 1.74 -13.96 -7.43
N LYS A 96 3.06 -14.09 -7.45
CA LYS A 96 3.78 -14.95 -6.50
C LYS A 96 4.07 -14.27 -5.17
N TYR A 97 4.55 -13.01 -5.19
CA TYR A 97 5.28 -12.44 -4.06
C TYR A 97 4.76 -11.09 -3.54
N ALA A 98 3.85 -10.43 -4.22
CA ALA A 98 3.42 -9.09 -3.82
C ALA A 98 1.90 -8.87 -3.78
N GLY A 99 1.12 -9.57 -4.63
CA GLY A 99 -0.33 -9.45 -4.68
C GLY A 99 -0.83 -8.12 -5.25
N HIS A 100 -2.11 -7.84 -5.01
CA HIS A 100 -2.77 -6.62 -5.48
C HIS A 100 -2.48 -5.39 -4.60
N ILE A 101 -2.33 -5.58 -3.29
CA ILE A 101 -2.29 -4.47 -2.33
C ILE A 101 -1.03 -4.54 -1.47
N GLY A 102 -0.30 -3.44 -1.43
CA GLY A 102 0.72 -3.15 -0.43
C GLY A 102 0.33 -1.92 0.39
N TYR A 103 0.70 -1.87 1.66
CA TYR A 103 0.39 -0.74 2.53
C TYR A 103 1.39 -0.58 3.67
N SER A 104 1.44 0.65 4.19
CA SER A 104 2.20 0.97 5.40
C SER A 104 1.51 2.09 6.18
N ILE A 105 1.79 2.14 7.47
CA ILE A 105 1.40 3.24 8.35
C ILE A 105 2.69 3.87 8.89
N ARG A 106 2.75 5.20 8.89
CA ARG A 106 3.93 5.91 9.41
C ARG A 106 4.22 5.46 10.85
N PRO A 107 5.49 5.26 11.21
CA PRO A 107 5.86 4.64 12.50
C PRO A 107 5.22 5.29 13.72
N SER A 108 5.16 6.63 13.78
CA SER A 108 4.59 7.38 14.91
C SER A 108 3.07 7.20 15.08
N GLU A 109 2.37 6.69 14.07
CA GLU A 109 0.91 6.54 14.08
C GLU A 109 0.45 5.08 14.11
N ARG A 110 1.37 4.15 14.33
CA ARG A 110 1.06 2.70 14.41
C ARG A 110 0.29 2.35 15.67
N ARG A 111 -0.31 1.14 15.67
CA ARG A 111 -1.09 0.55 16.78
C ARG A 111 -2.34 1.32 17.18
N LYS A 112 -2.89 2.13 16.26
CA LYS A 112 -4.13 2.89 16.43
C LYS A 112 -5.27 2.36 15.54
N GLY A 113 -5.05 1.22 14.86
CA GLY A 113 -6.05 0.59 13.98
C GLY A 113 -6.16 1.21 12.59
N TYR A 114 -5.26 2.10 12.20
CA TYR A 114 -5.33 2.78 10.90
C TYR A 114 -5.14 1.85 9.70
N ALA A 115 -4.23 0.88 9.77
CA ALA A 115 -4.03 -0.08 8.69
C ALA A 115 -5.32 -0.86 8.37
N LYS A 116 -6.03 -1.32 9.40
CA LYS A 116 -7.30 -2.02 9.25
C LYS A 116 -8.36 -1.15 8.57
N LYS A 117 -8.49 0.10 9.00
CA LYS A 117 -9.44 1.06 8.43
C LYS A 117 -9.07 1.40 6.98
N MET A 118 -7.79 1.67 6.72
CA MET A 118 -7.28 2.00 5.39
C MET A 118 -7.56 0.88 4.39
N LEU A 119 -7.24 -0.36 4.74
CA LEU A 119 -7.51 -1.51 3.88
C LEU A 119 -9.01 -1.63 3.60
N LYS A 120 -9.85 -1.54 4.64
CA LYS A 120 -11.31 -1.57 4.48
C LYS A 120 -11.82 -0.51 3.51
N MET A 121 -11.27 0.70 3.59
CA MET A 121 -11.67 1.83 2.73
C MET A 121 -11.22 1.66 1.28
N ALA A 122 -10.17 0.89 1.02
CA ALA A 122 -9.65 0.66 -0.33
C ALA A 122 -10.37 -0.47 -1.09
N LEU A 123 -11.01 -1.42 -0.40
CA LEU A 123 -11.66 -2.56 -1.04
C LEU A 123 -12.77 -2.19 -2.04
N PRO A 124 -13.61 -1.16 -1.79
CA PRO A 124 -14.59 -0.72 -2.79
C PRO A 124 -13.97 -0.31 -4.12
N TYR A 125 -12.81 0.35 -4.09
CA TYR A 125 -12.07 0.71 -5.31
C TYR A 125 -11.60 -0.54 -6.09
N CYS A 126 -11.14 -1.57 -5.39
CA CYS A 126 -10.75 -2.81 -6.03
C CYS A 126 -11.92 -3.45 -6.79
N ARG A 127 -13.12 -3.38 -6.23
CA ARG A 127 -14.35 -3.84 -6.89
C ARG A 127 -14.70 -2.96 -8.10
N GLU A 128 -14.55 -1.65 -7.97
CA GLU A 128 -14.80 -0.67 -9.03
C GLU A 128 -13.93 -0.92 -10.28
N ILE A 129 -12.66 -1.33 -10.10
CA ILE A 129 -11.76 -1.68 -11.20
C ILE A 129 -11.94 -3.11 -11.73
N GLY A 130 -12.96 -3.83 -11.28
CA GLY A 130 -13.36 -5.13 -11.80
C GLY A 130 -12.74 -6.34 -11.12
N LEU A 131 -12.10 -6.17 -9.97
CA LEU A 131 -11.59 -7.31 -9.19
C LEU A 131 -12.72 -7.97 -8.40
N GLU A 132 -12.77 -9.29 -8.40
CA GLU A 132 -13.72 -10.08 -7.60
C GLU A 132 -13.12 -10.49 -6.24
N LYS A 133 -11.81 -10.56 -6.19
CA LYS A 133 -11.02 -10.86 -4.99
C LYS A 133 -9.66 -10.20 -5.09
N VAL A 134 -9.04 -9.95 -3.95
CA VAL A 134 -7.69 -9.39 -3.89
C VAL A 134 -6.76 -10.32 -3.13
N LEU A 135 -5.54 -10.46 -3.64
CA LEU A 135 -4.44 -11.17 -3.00
C LEU A 135 -3.60 -10.16 -2.22
N ILE A 136 -3.36 -10.45 -0.94
CA ILE A 136 -2.47 -9.67 -0.10
C ILE A 136 -1.47 -10.60 0.56
N LEU A 137 -0.19 -10.23 0.54
CA LEU A 137 0.86 -10.98 1.20
C LEU A 137 1.43 -10.20 2.38
N CYS A 138 1.86 -10.91 3.40
CA CYS A 138 2.67 -10.34 4.48
C CYS A 138 3.83 -11.27 4.82
N VAL A 139 4.92 -10.68 5.30
CA VAL A 139 6.07 -11.46 5.79
C VAL A 139 5.62 -12.28 6.98
N ASP A 140 6.02 -13.55 7.03
CA ASP A 140 5.76 -14.42 8.17
C ASP A 140 6.38 -13.80 9.44
N GLY A 141 5.59 -13.71 10.50
CA GLY A 141 5.96 -13.00 11.73
C GLY A 141 5.52 -11.53 11.79
N ASN A 142 5.08 -10.92 10.68
CA ASN A 142 4.47 -9.59 10.70
C ASN A 142 3.02 -9.67 11.19
N THR A 143 2.85 -9.79 12.51
CA THR A 143 1.54 -9.96 13.15
C THR A 143 0.60 -8.79 12.94
N GLY A 144 1.11 -7.58 12.81
CA GLY A 144 0.30 -6.38 12.54
C GLY A 144 -0.38 -6.44 11.18
N SER A 145 0.37 -6.79 10.14
CA SER A 145 -0.18 -6.96 8.80
C SER A 145 -1.15 -8.15 8.73
N GLU A 146 -0.78 -9.29 9.31
CA GLU A 146 -1.65 -10.47 9.35
C GLU A 146 -3.01 -10.16 10.00
N LYS A 147 -3.00 -9.52 11.17
CA LYS A 147 -4.24 -9.10 11.87
C LYS A 147 -5.07 -8.12 11.04
N THR A 148 -4.43 -7.22 10.32
CA THR A 148 -5.10 -6.27 9.41
C THR A 148 -5.82 -7.00 8.27
N ILE A 149 -5.17 -7.96 7.65
CA ILE A 149 -5.71 -8.77 6.56
C ILE A 149 -6.88 -9.63 7.05
N LEU A 150 -6.69 -10.35 8.14
CA LEU A 150 -7.72 -11.21 8.74
C LEU A 150 -8.96 -10.42 9.17
N ALA A 151 -8.75 -9.23 9.74
CA ALA A 151 -9.85 -8.34 10.14
C ALA A 151 -10.67 -7.79 8.96
N ASN A 152 -10.15 -7.87 7.75
CA ASN A 152 -10.84 -7.50 6.50
C ASN A 152 -11.32 -8.72 5.69
N GLY A 153 -11.42 -9.89 6.31
CA GLY A 153 -11.95 -11.08 5.69
C GLY A 153 -10.93 -11.91 4.91
N GLY A 154 -9.64 -11.69 5.15
CA GLY A 154 -8.56 -12.46 4.53
C GLY A 154 -8.62 -13.93 4.91
N ILE A 155 -8.48 -14.80 3.91
CA ILE A 155 -8.42 -16.25 4.07
C ILE A 155 -7.03 -16.71 3.66
N TYR A 156 -6.34 -17.40 4.54
CA TYR A 156 -5.01 -17.95 4.29
C TYR A 156 -5.05 -18.98 3.16
N GLU A 157 -4.12 -18.85 2.21
CA GLU A 157 -3.95 -19.80 1.11
C GLU A 157 -2.71 -20.68 1.32
N SER A 158 -1.54 -20.03 1.41
CA SER A 158 -0.25 -20.72 1.45
C SER A 158 0.85 -19.78 1.93
N THR A 159 2.02 -20.36 2.20
CA THR A 159 3.25 -19.61 2.45
C THR A 159 4.25 -19.91 1.33
N VAL A 160 4.84 -18.87 0.76
CA VAL A 160 5.84 -18.97 -0.32
C VAL A 160 7.15 -18.34 0.12
N HIS A 161 8.27 -18.91 -0.32
CA HIS A 161 9.59 -18.35 -0.08
C HIS A 161 9.98 -17.40 -1.22
N GLU A 162 10.28 -16.15 -0.88
CA GLU A 162 10.79 -15.17 -1.85
C GLU A 162 12.32 -15.13 -1.75
N PRO A 163 13.03 -15.63 -2.79
CA PRO A 163 14.46 -15.90 -2.68
C PRO A 163 15.33 -14.63 -2.65
N ASP A 164 14.92 -13.57 -3.35
CA ASP A 164 15.74 -12.35 -3.45
C ASP A 164 15.87 -11.63 -2.11
N ARG A 165 14.80 -11.61 -1.32
CA ARG A 165 14.79 -11.05 0.04
C ARG A 165 15.01 -12.07 1.13
N ASN A 166 15.03 -13.37 0.77
CA ASN A 166 15.14 -14.48 1.69
C ASN A 166 14.11 -14.42 2.83
N VAL A 167 12.84 -14.25 2.49
CA VAL A 167 11.72 -14.18 3.43
C VAL A 167 10.60 -15.13 3.04
N ASP A 168 9.88 -15.62 4.04
CA ASP A 168 8.65 -16.36 3.82
C ASP A 168 7.46 -15.40 3.85
N LEU A 169 6.58 -15.56 2.88
CA LEU A 169 5.41 -14.70 2.67
C LEU A 169 4.13 -15.52 2.81
N LYS A 170 3.27 -15.11 3.71
CA LYS A 170 1.92 -15.65 3.84
C LYS A 170 0.98 -14.97 2.86
N ARG A 171 0.23 -15.77 2.11
CA ARG A 171 -0.70 -15.35 1.07
C ARG A 171 -2.13 -15.46 1.57
N TYR A 172 -2.89 -14.38 1.41
CA TYR A 172 -4.29 -14.28 1.82
C TYR A 172 -5.16 -13.75 0.69
N TRP A 173 -6.37 -14.30 0.54
CA TRP A 173 -7.37 -13.79 -0.37
C TRP A 173 -8.52 -13.12 0.38
N ILE A 174 -8.92 -11.94 -0.08
CA ILE A 174 -10.14 -11.25 0.38
C ILE A 174 -11.13 -11.24 -0.77
N SER A 175 -12.32 -11.82 -0.56
CA SER A 175 -13.43 -11.72 -1.50
C SER A 175 -14.09 -10.34 -1.41
N LEU A 176 -14.44 -9.77 -2.55
CA LEU A 176 -15.00 -8.42 -2.65
C LEU A 176 -16.52 -8.42 -2.77
#